data_55e444d23beff700ae736a0777ebca0d
#
_entry.id   55e444d23beff700ae736a0777ebca0d
#
_cell.length_a   1.000
_cell.length_b   1.000
_cell.length_c   1.000
_cell.angle_alpha   90.00
_cell.angle_beta   90.00
_cell.angle_gamma   90.00
#
_symmetry.space_group_name_H-M   'P 1'
#
loop_
_entity.id
_entity.type
_entity.pdbx_description
1 polymer ?
#
loop_
_entity_poly.entity_id
_entity_poly.type
_entity_poly.pdbx_seq_one_letter_code
_entity_poly.pdbx_strand_id
1 'polypeptide(L)'
;MRDAKIIDGKAFSEKLVTQVAAEVEVFARATGQVPGLAVVLVGENPASQVYVRNKSERTTAAGMRSIEHRLDRDTDEASLLALIETLNQDDMVDGILVQLPLPNQINADAVINAIRPDKDVDGFHVVNAGLLATGQESLVPCTPFGCLLLLRDQLGDLSGLHAIVVGRSNIVGKPMAQLLLGESCTVTIAHSLTKDLESLCQQADILVAAVGRPEMITDAHVKKGATVIDVGINRVPAPERGDGKFRLTGDVDFDAAAKQAGAITPVPGGVGPMTIACLLRNTLVAASRRHGVTIGKI
;
A
#
# COMPACT_ATOMS: atom_id res chain seq x y z
N MET A 1 6.42 -5.38 -32.35
CA MET A 1 5.63 -5.79 -31.17
C MET A 1 5.10 -4.52 -30.56
N ARG A 2 3.86 -4.46 -30.08
CA ARG A 2 3.40 -3.27 -29.32
C ARG A 2 4.03 -3.38 -27.93
N ASP A 3 4.66 -2.30 -27.46
CA ASP A 3 5.14 -2.21 -26.10
C ASP A 3 3.96 -2.28 -25.14
N ALA A 4 4.19 -2.81 -23.93
CA ALA A 4 3.15 -2.90 -22.90
C ALA A 4 2.55 -1.51 -22.60
N LYS A 5 1.23 -1.47 -22.34
CA LYS A 5 0.60 -0.24 -21.84
C LYS A 5 1.12 0.08 -20.46
N ILE A 6 1.56 1.31 -20.24
CA ILE A 6 2.02 1.76 -18.93
C ILE A 6 0.81 2.06 -18.05
N ILE A 7 0.78 1.44 -16.87
CA ILE A 7 -0.22 1.72 -15.83
C ILE A 7 0.32 2.87 -14.97
N ASP A 8 -0.13 4.09 -15.25
CA ASP A 8 0.32 5.30 -14.57
C ASP A 8 -0.36 5.46 -13.19
N GLY A 9 0.25 4.87 -12.18
CA GLY A 9 -0.24 4.95 -10.81
C GLY A 9 -0.13 6.36 -10.21
N LYS A 10 0.82 7.18 -10.69
CA LYS A 10 0.94 8.57 -10.26
C LYS A 10 -0.29 9.37 -10.70
N ALA A 11 -0.65 9.32 -11.97
CA ALA A 11 -1.82 10.02 -12.49
C ALA A 11 -3.12 9.52 -11.83
N PHE A 12 -3.24 8.20 -11.60
CA PHE A 12 -4.40 7.64 -10.89
C PHE A 12 -4.46 8.11 -9.43
N SER A 13 -3.33 8.10 -8.72
CA SER A 13 -3.27 8.57 -7.32
C SER A 13 -3.67 10.03 -7.16
N GLU A 14 -3.30 10.89 -8.11
CA GLU A 14 -3.69 12.31 -8.10
C GLU A 14 -5.21 12.49 -8.23
N LYS A 15 -5.85 11.70 -9.10
CA LYS A 15 -7.32 11.67 -9.21
C LYS A 15 -7.98 11.20 -7.92
N LEU A 16 -7.47 10.10 -7.33
CA LEU A 16 -8.01 9.57 -6.08
C LEU A 16 -7.87 10.58 -4.93
N VAL A 17 -6.72 11.25 -4.80
CA VAL A 17 -6.51 12.29 -3.79
C VAL A 17 -7.48 13.46 -3.99
N THR A 18 -7.74 13.86 -5.23
CA THR A 18 -8.73 14.92 -5.53
C THR A 18 -10.15 14.51 -5.10
N GLN A 19 -10.54 13.25 -5.34
CA GLN A 19 -11.82 12.73 -4.88
C GLN A 19 -11.89 12.68 -3.35
N VAL A 20 -10.83 12.20 -2.69
CA VAL A 20 -10.74 12.19 -1.22
C VAL A 20 -10.87 13.61 -0.66
N ALA A 21 -10.17 14.60 -1.22
CA ALA A 21 -10.25 15.99 -0.77
C ALA A 21 -11.67 16.56 -0.88
N ALA A 22 -12.40 16.28 -1.96
CA ALA A 22 -13.78 16.68 -2.10
C ALA A 22 -14.70 16.07 -1.01
N GLU A 23 -14.49 14.80 -0.68
CA GLU A 23 -15.27 14.13 0.37
C GLU A 23 -14.84 14.57 1.78
N VAL A 24 -13.60 15.02 1.99
CA VAL A 24 -13.16 15.68 3.23
C VAL A 24 -13.94 16.96 3.46
N GLU A 25 -14.21 17.74 2.41
CA GLU A 25 -15.08 18.93 2.51
C GLU A 25 -16.52 18.57 2.89
N VAL A 26 -17.06 17.46 2.35
CA VAL A 26 -18.40 16.95 2.73
C VAL A 26 -18.42 16.59 4.22
N PHE A 27 -17.42 15.81 4.65
CA PHE A 27 -17.24 15.43 6.07
C PHE A 27 -17.13 16.65 6.97
N ALA A 28 -16.29 17.63 6.59
CA ALA A 28 -16.08 18.84 7.40
C ALA A 28 -17.36 19.69 7.54
N ARG A 29 -18.17 19.79 6.47
CA ARG A 29 -19.48 20.47 6.54
C ARG A 29 -20.46 19.75 7.45
N ALA A 30 -20.42 18.41 7.48
CA ALA A 30 -21.34 17.63 8.29
C ALA A 30 -20.99 17.61 9.78
N THR A 31 -19.68 17.65 10.12
CA THR A 31 -19.19 17.47 11.49
C THR A 31 -18.63 18.74 12.14
N GLY A 32 -18.27 19.74 11.37
CA GLY A 32 -17.50 20.90 11.82
C GLY A 32 -16.01 20.59 12.09
N GLN A 33 -15.55 19.39 11.75
CA GLN A 33 -14.17 18.90 11.97
C GLN A 33 -13.57 18.38 10.68
N VAL A 34 -12.26 18.14 10.65
CA VAL A 34 -11.57 17.48 9.55
C VAL A 34 -10.95 16.16 10.04
N PRO A 35 -10.87 15.13 9.20
CA PRO A 35 -10.23 13.87 9.57
C PRO A 35 -8.79 14.07 10.05
N GLY A 36 -8.40 13.39 11.12
CA GLY A 36 -7.07 13.47 11.73
C GLY A 36 -6.26 12.20 11.50
N LEU A 37 -5.06 12.34 10.91
CA LEU A 37 -4.09 11.26 10.74
C LEU A 37 -2.88 11.49 11.64
N ALA A 38 -2.64 10.58 12.57
CA ALA A 38 -1.41 10.52 13.35
C ALA A 38 -0.40 9.59 12.69
N VAL A 39 0.81 10.10 12.46
CA VAL A 39 1.93 9.34 11.88
C VAL A 39 3.05 9.30 12.91
N VAL A 40 3.43 8.10 13.33
CA VAL A 40 4.51 7.87 14.29
C VAL A 40 5.74 7.34 13.58
N LEU A 41 6.88 7.99 13.77
CA LEU A 41 8.19 7.58 13.27
C LEU A 41 9.11 7.32 14.46
N VAL A 42 9.75 6.16 14.50
CA VAL A 42 10.78 5.83 15.50
C VAL A 42 12.15 5.75 14.82
N GLY A 43 13.07 6.58 15.28
CA GLY A 43 14.43 6.66 14.74
C GLY A 43 14.55 7.52 13.47
N GLU A 44 15.77 7.50 12.89
CA GLU A 44 16.18 8.45 11.85
C GLU A 44 16.46 7.78 10.49
N ASN A 45 15.77 6.68 10.16
CA ASN A 45 15.95 6.04 8.86
C ASN A 45 15.60 7.03 7.73
N PRO A 46 16.57 7.37 6.82
CA PRO A 46 16.36 8.42 5.82
C PRO A 46 15.21 8.12 4.84
N ALA A 47 14.99 6.85 4.51
CA ALA A 47 13.87 6.46 3.65
C ALA A 47 12.54 6.69 4.37
N SER A 48 12.43 6.26 5.64
CA SER A 48 11.23 6.47 6.47
C SER A 48 10.90 7.95 6.65
N GLN A 49 11.92 8.81 6.84
CA GLN A 49 11.73 10.27 6.96
C GLN A 49 11.11 10.88 5.69
N VAL A 50 11.58 10.46 4.50
CA VAL A 50 11.01 10.92 3.23
C VAL A 50 9.56 10.47 3.08
N TYR A 51 9.25 9.22 3.44
CA TYR A 51 7.88 8.70 3.38
C TYR A 51 6.94 9.44 4.34
N VAL A 52 7.37 9.67 5.60
CA VAL A 52 6.58 10.41 6.59
C VAL A 52 6.32 11.84 6.13
N ARG A 53 7.34 12.55 5.65
CA ARG A 53 7.17 13.91 5.11
C ARG A 53 6.15 13.94 3.97
N ASN A 54 6.28 13.05 2.99
CA ASN A 54 5.35 12.99 1.86
C ASN A 54 3.91 12.67 2.32
N LYS A 55 3.74 11.80 3.32
CA LYS A 55 2.43 11.51 3.92
C LYS A 55 1.84 12.76 4.57
N SER A 56 2.62 13.46 5.41
CA SER A 56 2.17 14.69 6.09
C SER A 56 1.78 15.78 5.11
N GLU A 57 2.61 16.04 4.09
CA GLU A 57 2.33 17.03 3.04
C GLU A 57 1.04 16.70 2.28
N ARG A 58 0.86 15.43 1.89
CA ARG A 58 -0.35 14.98 1.16
C ARG A 58 -1.59 14.99 2.03
N THR A 59 -1.48 14.65 3.33
CA THR A 59 -2.57 14.72 4.30
C THR A 59 -3.08 16.14 4.43
N THR A 60 -2.18 17.10 4.61
CA THR A 60 -2.53 18.53 4.71
C THR A 60 -3.10 19.06 3.40
N ALA A 61 -2.53 18.69 2.26
CA ALA A 61 -3.03 19.09 0.94
C ALA A 61 -4.44 18.55 0.63
N ALA A 62 -4.82 17.41 1.22
CA ALA A 62 -6.17 16.85 1.11
C ALA A 62 -7.17 17.48 2.10
N GLY A 63 -6.79 18.51 2.87
CA GLY A 63 -7.66 19.18 3.84
C GLY A 63 -7.81 18.45 5.18
N MET A 64 -6.99 17.44 5.43
CA MET A 64 -6.99 16.67 6.69
C MET A 64 -5.98 17.24 7.68
N ARG A 65 -6.16 16.92 8.97
CA ARG A 65 -5.17 17.22 10.02
C ARG A 65 -4.06 16.18 9.99
N SER A 66 -2.81 16.63 9.88
CA SER A 66 -1.62 15.79 10.00
C SER A 66 -0.98 16.00 11.38
N ILE A 67 -0.85 14.92 12.14
CA ILE A 67 -0.25 14.90 13.50
C ILE A 67 0.97 13.99 13.41
N GLU A 68 2.16 14.55 13.62
CA GLU A 68 3.41 13.81 13.48
C GLU A 68 4.09 13.64 14.83
N HIS A 69 4.44 12.40 15.16
CA HIS A 69 5.23 12.04 16.33
C HIS A 69 6.57 11.45 15.90
N ARG A 70 7.66 12.10 16.29
CA ARG A 70 9.02 11.61 16.07
C ARG A 70 9.60 11.16 17.41
N LEU A 71 9.93 9.88 17.47
CA LEU A 71 10.53 9.26 18.64
C LEU A 71 11.98 8.90 18.35
N ASP A 72 12.82 8.96 19.37
CA ASP A 72 14.22 8.59 19.27
C ASP A 72 14.41 7.11 18.93
N ARG A 73 15.55 6.77 18.33
CA ARG A 73 15.86 5.39 17.91
C ARG A 73 15.89 4.39 19.07
N ASP A 74 16.25 4.85 20.25
CA ASP A 74 16.38 4.07 21.48
C ASP A 74 15.08 4.05 22.32
N THR A 75 14.00 4.61 21.80
CA THR A 75 12.66 4.50 22.41
C THR A 75 12.33 3.03 22.67
N ASP A 76 11.90 2.72 23.87
CA ASP A 76 11.44 1.39 24.24
C ASP A 76 10.02 1.10 23.76
N GLU A 77 9.67 -0.18 23.75
CA GLU A 77 8.34 -0.64 23.32
C GLU A 77 7.22 -0.09 24.20
N ALA A 78 7.43 -0.03 25.51
CA ALA A 78 6.41 0.45 26.46
C ALA A 78 6.07 1.91 26.23
N SER A 79 7.07 2.76 25.96
CA SER A 79 6.86 4.18 25.64
C SER A 79 6.09 4.36 24.33
N LEU A 80 6.37 3.58 23.29
CA LEU A 80 5.63 3.62 22.03
C LEU A 80 4.19 3.13 22.22
N LEU A 81 3.96 2.05 22.97
CA LEU A 81 2.63 1.54 23.28
C LEU A 81 1.80 2.55 24.08
N ALA A 82 2.40 3.27 25.03
CA ALA A 82 1.73 4.33 25.77
C ALA A 82 1.31 5.51 24.88
N LEU A 83 2.16 5.89 23.92
CA LEU A 83 1.78 6.89 22.90
C LEU A 83 0.61 6.40 22.04
N ILE A 84 0.64 5.15 21.58
CA ILE A 84 -0.46 4.57 20.78
C ILE A 84 -1.77 4.59 21.59
N GLU A 85 -1.74 4.23 22.87
CA GLU A 85 -2.93 4.29 23.71
C GLU A 85 -3.47 5.72 23.84
N THR A 86 -2.60 6.71 23.99
CA THR A 86 -2.99 8.12 23.97
C THR A 86 -3.67 8.51 22.66
N LEU A 87 -3.12 8.10 21.52
CA LEU A 87 -3.70 8.35 20.20
C LEU A 87 -5.01 7.58 19.98
N ASN A 88 -5.14 6.37 20.53
CA ASN A 88 -6.37 5.61 20.51
C ASN A 88 -7.52 6.36 21.22
N GLN A 89 -7.23 7.05 22.30
CA GLN A 89 -8.21 7.79 23.11
C GLN A 89 -8.47 9.22 22.58
N ASP A 90 -7.61 9.74 21.72
CA ASP A 90 -7.77 11.09 21.16
C ASP A 90 -8.87 11.13 20.10
N ASP A 91 -9.94 11.88 20.37
CA ASP A 91 -11.07 12.06 19.46
C ASP A 91 -10.70 12.87 18.19
N MET A 92 -9.58 13.60 18.23
CA MET A 92 -9.08 14.35 17.07
C MET A 92 -8.24 13.49 16.11
N VAL A 93 -7.99 12.23 16.48
CA VAL A 93 -7.24 11.24 15.68
C VAL A 93 -8.21 10.18 15.16
N ASP A 94 -8.38 10.12 13.87
CA ASP A 94 -9.22 9.14 13.18
C ASP A 94 -8.43 7.99 12.59
N GLY A 95 -7.15 8.23 12.27
CA GLY A 95 -6.24 7.22 11.78
C GLY A 95 -4.89 7.28 12.46
N ILE A 96 -4.32 6.11 12.74
CA ILE A 96 -2.98 5.96 13.33
C ILE A 96 -2.15 5.12 12.37
N LEU A 97 -0.95 5.61 12.06
CA LEU A 97 0.05 4.91 11.28
C LEU A 97 1.38 4.92 12.02
N VAL A 98 1.94 3.75 12.26
CA VAL A 98 3.32 3.61 12.76
C VAL A 98 4.22 3.19 11.62
N GLN A 99 5.17 4.05 11.25
CA GLN A 99 6.03 3.84 10.09
C GLN A 99 7.00 2.67 10.30
N LEU A 100 6.84 1.63 9.48
CA LEU A 100 7.77 0.50 9.45
C LEU A 100 9.00 0.78 8.56
N PRO A 101 10.15 0.14 8.80
CA PRO A 101 10.43 -0.79 9.90
C PRO A 101 10.69 -0.08 11.22
N LEU A 102 10.41 -0.76 12.32
CA LEU A 102 10.75 -0.32 13.69
C LEU A 102 12.15 -0.80 14.09
N PRO A 103 12.80 -0.12 15.06
CA PRO A 103 14.03 -0.63 15.68
C PRO A 103 13.84 -2.00 16.32
N ASN A 104 14.93 -2.79 16.38
CA ASN A 104 14.88 -4.20 16.80
C ASN A 104 14.38 -4.47 18.22
N GLN A 105 14.44 -3.48 19.12
CA GLN A 105 13.93 -3.58 20.49
C GLN A 105 12.40 -3.49 20.58
N ILE A 106 11.71 -3.18 19.49
CA ILE A 106 10.27 -3.02 19.43
C ILE A 106 9.64 -4.12 18.58
N ASN A 107 8.67 -4.83 19.12
CA ASN A 107 7.92 -5.84 18.39
C ASN A 107 6.85 -5.17 17.51
N ALA A 108 7.04 -5.22 16.20
CA ALA A 108 6.12 -4.59 15.24
C ALA A 108 4.69 -5.16 15.32
N ASP A 109 4.53 -6.46 15.57
CA ASP A 109 3.21 -7.09 15.69
C ASP A 109 2.47 -6.63 16.94
N ALA A 110 3.18 -6.46 18.07
CA ALA A 110 2.61 -5.90 19.29
C ALA A 110 2.12 -4.46 19.07
N VAL A 111 2.93 -3.65 18.39
CA VAL A 111 2.61 -2.24 18.07
C VAL A 111 1.39 -2.14 17.14
N ILE A 112 1.37 -2.92 16.06
CA ILE A 112 0.24 -2.94 15.11
C ILE A 112 -1.05 -3.34 15.83
N ASN A 113 -1.01 -4.37 16.68
CA ASN A 113 -2.19 -4.86 17.39
C ASN A 113 -2.59 -4.00 18.60
N ALA A 114 -1.78 -3.02 19.00
CA ALA A 114 -2.15 -2.03 20.02
C ALA A 114 -2.97 -0.86 19.42
N ILE A 115 -2.92 -0.64 18.11
CA ILE A 115 -3.78 0.35 17.45
C ILE A 115 -5.22 -0.15 17.47
N ARG A 116 -6.20 0.70 17.79
CA ARG A 116 -7.60 0.32 17.65
C ARG A 116 -7.93 -0.05 16.20
N PRO A 117 -8.65 -1.17 15.95
CA PRO A 117 -8.95 -1.62 14.57
C PRO A 117 -9.67 -0.57 13.71
N ASP A 118 -10.49 0.29 14.32
CA ASP A 118 -11.21 1.38 13.65
C ASP A 118 -10.34 2.60 13.34
N LYS A 119 -9.12 2.67 13.90
CA LYS A 119 -8.09 3.69 13.62
C LYS A 119 -6.86 3.13 12.87
N ASP A 120 -6.81 1.82 12.61
CA ASP A 120 -5.72 1.17 11.87
C ASP A 120 -5.84 1.45 10.37
N VAL A 121 -5.41 2.62 9.93
CA VAL A 121 -5.56 3.07 8.53
C VAL A 121 -4.59 2.43 7.56
N ASP A 122 -3.54 1.76 8.04
CA ASP A 122 -2.70 0.87 7.22
C ASP A 122 -3.36 -0.49 6.96
N GLY A 123 -4.37 -0.89 7.77
CA GLY A 123 -5.13 -2.12 7.62
C GLY A 123 -4.36 -3.39 8.01
N PHE A 124 -3.38 -3.30 8.91
CA PHE A 124 -2.51 -4.42 9.29
C PHE A 124 -2.95 -5.15 10.56
N HIS A 125 -3.85 -4.56 11.35
CA HIS A 125 -4.36 -5.16 12.57
C HIS A 125 -5.05 -6.50 12.27
N VAL A 126 -4.86 -7.49 13.16
CA VAL A 126 -5.39 -8.86 12.95
C VAL A 126 -6.91 -8.88 12.75
N VAL A 127 -7.66 -7.97 13.36
CA VAL A 127 -9.11 -7.83 13.16
C VAL A 127 -9.41 -7.41 11.72
N ASN A 128 -8.75 -6.36 11.20
CA ASN A 128 -8.93 -5.91 9.82
C ASN A 128 -8.52 -7.00 8.81
N ALA A 129 -7.39 -7.68 9.07
CA ALA A 129 -6.95 -8.81 8.25
C ALA A 129 -7.97 -9.96 8.26
N GLY A 130 -8.58 -10.28 9.41
CA GLY A 130 -9.61 -11.30 9.54
C GLY A 130 -10.91 -10.92 8.82
N LEU A 131 -11.35 -9.67 8.96
CA LEU A 131 -12.52 -9.14 8.24
C LEU A 131 -12.31 -9.19 6.72
N LEU A 132 -11.14 -8.75 6.22
CA LEU A 132 -10.79 -8.85 4.80
C LEU A 132 -10.82 -10.30 4.32
N ALA A 133 -10.22 -11.23 5.07
CA ALA A 133 -10.15 -12.64 4.69
C ALA A 133 -11.53 -13.31 4.63
N THR A 134 -12.53 -12.79 5.36
CA THR A 134 -13.90 -13.29 5.41
C THR A 134 -14.88 -12.47 4.54
N GLY A 135 -14.35 -11.53 3.73
CA GLY A 135 -15.16 -10.70 2.83
C GLY A 135 -16.04 -9.67 3.53
N GLN A 136 -15.71 -9.32 4.77
CA GLN A 136 -16.41 -8.30 5.55
C GLN A 136 -15.76 -6.91 5.36
N GLU A 137 -16.52 -5.86 5.66
CA GLU A 137 -15.98 -4.50 5.61
C GLU A 137 -14.86 -4.29 6.63
N SER A 138 -13.72 -3.82 6.17
CA SER A 138 -12.52 -3.54 6.97
C SER A 138 -11.81 -2.28 6.47
N LEU A 139 -10.83 -1.81 7.23
CA LEU A 139 -9.78 -0.96 6.69
C LEU A 139 -8.78 -1.89 5.98
N VAL A 140 -8.64 -1.70 4.67
CA VAL A 140 -7.86 -2.60 3.81
C VAL A 140 -6.43 -2.10 3.70
N PRO A 141 -5.41 -2.97 3.69
CA PRO A 141 -4.02 -2.57 3.49
C PRO A 141 -3.83 -1.68 2.25
N CYS A 142 -3.22 -0.51 2.46
CA CYS A 142 -3.18 0.57 1.47
C CYS A 142 -2.54 0.16 0.14
N THR A 143 -1.39 -0.53 0.18
CA THR A 143 -0.66 -0.93 -1.03
C THR A 143 -1.43 -1.98 -1.84
N PRO A 144 -1.93 -3.08 -1.27
CA PRO A 144 -2.79 -4.03 -1.99
C PRO A 144 -4.06 -3.41 -2.55
N PHE A 145 -4.69 -2.51 -1.79
CA PHE A 145 -5.89 -1.82 -2.28
C PHE A 145 -5.57 -0.90 -3.47
N GLY A 146 -4.45 -0.19 -3.42
CA GLY A 146 -3.95 0.61 -4.56
C GLY A 146 -3.69 -0.25 -5.80
N CYS A 147 -3.12 -1.45 -5.63
CA CYS A 147 -2.93 -2.41 -6.73
C CYS A 147 -4.27 -2.84 -7.33
N LEU A 148 -5.26 -3.15 -6.48
CA LEU A 148 -6.59 -3.53 -6.94
C LEU A 148 -7.26 -2.41 -7.75
N LEU A 149 -7.18 -1.16 -7.28
CA LEU A 149 -7.74 -0.02 -8.01
C LEU A 149 -7.10 0.15 -9.40
N LEU A 150 -5.78 -0.02 -9.51
CA LEU A 150 -5.08 0.02 -10.80
C LEU A 150 -5.51 -1.13 -11.72
N LEU A 151 -5.70 -2.33 -11.17
CA LEU A 151 -6.17 -3.48 -11.93
C LEU A 151 -7.59 -3.28 -12.46
N ARG A 152 -8.50 -2.76 -11.63
CA ARG A 152 -9.87 -2.42 -12.04
C ARG A 152 -9.91 -1.35 -13.13
N ASP A 153 -9.07 -0.32 -13.02
CA ASP A 153 -8.97 0.72 -14.06
C ASP A 153 -8.43 0.16 -15.38
N GLN A 154 -7.46 -0.76 -15.31
CA GLN A 154 -6.82 -1.33 -16.48
C GLN A 154 -7.66 -2.40 -17.18
N LEU A 155 -8.34 -3.27 -16.43
CA LEU A 155 -8.98 -4.48 -16.91
C LEU A 155 -10.52 -4.43 -16.82
N GLY A 156 -11.09 -3.56 -15.98
CA GLY A 156 -12.52 -3.55 -15.68
C GLY A 156 -12.93 -4.73 -14.78
N ASP A 157 -13.65 -5.69 -15.31
CA ASP A 157 -14.04 -6.92 -14.60
C ASP A 157 -12.86 -7.88 -14.51
N LEU A 158 -12.56 -8.34 -13.29
CA LEU A 158 -11.47 -9.28 -13.01
C LEU A 158 -11.96 -10.73 -12.87
N SER A 159 -13.27 -10.96 -12.93
CA SER A 159 -13.88 -12.27 -12.68
C SER A 159 -13.32 -13.34 -13.61
N GLY A 160 -12.94 -14.48 -13.04
CA GLY A 160 -12.42 -15.64 -13.76
C GLY A 160 -10.97 -15.54 -14.21
N LEU A 161 -10.29 -14.38 -14.03
CA LEU A 161 -8.87 -14.25 -14.36
C LEU A 161 -8.02 -15.06 -13.38
N HIS A 162 -6.92 -15.63 -13.87
CA HIS A 162 -5.92 -16.28 -13.03
C HIS A 162 -4.90 -15.24 -12.55
N ALA A 163 -4.93 -14.96 -11.26
CA ALA A 163 -4.01 -14.04 -10.61
C ALA A 163 -2.93 -14.79 -9.82
N ILE A 164 -1.67 -14.45 -10.04
CA ILE A 164 -0.54 -14.99 -9.29
C ILE A 164 0.13 -13.87 -8.52
N VAL A 165 0.19 -14.04 -7.19
CA VAL A 165 0.86 -13.11 -6.28
C VAL A 165 2.18 -13.74 -5.86
N VAL A 166 3.29 -13.16 -6.29
CA VAL A 166 4.64 -13.58 -5.89
C VAL A 166 5.06 -12.80 -4.66
N GLY A 167 4.95 -13.45 -3.50
CA GLY A 167 5.15 -12.86 -2.18
C GLY A 167 4.00 -13.21 -1.24
N ARG A 168 4.33 -13.40 0.07
CA ARG A 168 3.34 -13.82 1.08
C ARG A 168 3.45 -13.04 2.39
N SER A 169 3.88 -11.79 2.31
CA SER A 169 3.94 -10.92 3.49
C SER A 169 2.54 -10.63 4.04
N ASN A 170 2.44 -10.37 5.34
CA ASN A 170 1.17 -10.01 5.98
C ASN A 170 0.67 -8.64 5.51
N ILE A 171 1.58 -7.77 5.06
CA ILE A 171 1.26 -6.38 4.69
C ILE A 171 0.93 -6.20 3.20
N VAL A 172 1.34 -7.13 2.31
CA VAL A 172 1.10 -7.04 0.86
C VAL A 172 0.59 -8.34 0.27
N GLY A 173 1.37 -9.42 0.28
CA GLY A 173 1.06 -10.62 -0.52
C GLY A 173 -0.24 -11.29 -0.11
N LYS A 174 -0.45 -11.57 1.18
CA LYS A 174 -1.68 -12.17 1.69
C LYS A 174 -2.91 -11.29 1.45
N PRO A 175 -2.93 -9.99 1.85
CA PRO A 175 -4.08 -9.14 1.59
C PRO A 175 -4.34 -8.92 0.10
N MET A 176 -3.32 -8.85 -0.76
CA MET A 176 -3.53 -8.79 -2.20
C MET A 176 -4.27 -10.01 -2.74
N ALA A 177 -3.88 -11.20 -2.29
CA ALA A 177 -4.57 -12.43 -2.68
C ALA A 177 -6.03 -12.45 -2.23
N GLN A 178 -6.33 -11.98 -1.02
CA GLN A 178 -7.71 -11.88 -0.51
C GLN A 178 -8.54 -10.88 -1.34
N LEU A 179 -7.97 -9.73 -1.70
CA LEU A 179 -8.64 -8.75 -2.56
C LEU A 179 -8.97 -9.33 -3.94
N LEU A 180 -8.02 -10.01 -4.58
CA LEU A 180 -8.22 -10.65 -5.89
C LEU A 180 -9.25 -11.79 -5.80
N LEU A 181 -9.25 -12.56 -4.71
CA LEU A 181 -10.28 -13.57 -4.46
C LEU A 181 -11.66 -12.91 -4.34
N GLY A 182 -11.78 -11.78 -3.66
CA GLY A 182 -13.00 -10.97 -3.57
C GLY A 182 -13.52 -10.47 -4.93
N GLU A 183 -12.62 -10.30 -5.92
CA GLU A 183 -12.95 -9.97 -7.31
C GLU A 183 -13.28 -11.23 -8.16
N SER A 184 -13.45 -12.37 -7.54
CA SER A 184 -13.72 -13.65 -8.23
C SER A 184 -12.58 -14.13 -9.13
N CYS A 185 -11.34 -13.72 -8.86
CA CYS A 185 -10.16 -14.30 -9.51
C CYS A 185 -9.87 -15.70 -8.97
N THR A 186 -9.28 -16.56 -9.82
CA THR A 186 -8.55 -17.74 -9.34
C THR A 186 -7.18 -17.29 -8.87
N VAL A 187 -6.85 -17.50 -7.59
CA VAL A 187 -5.64 -16.91 -7.00
C VAL A 187 -4.62 -17.97 -6.60
N THR A 188 -3.40 -17.78 -7.02
CA THR A 188 -2.24 -18.56 -6.56
C THR A 188 -1.24 -17.65 -5.84
N ILE A 189 -0.77 -18.06 -4.66
CA ILE A 189 0.32 -17.37 -3.94
C ILE A 189 1.61 -18.17 -4.14
N ALA A 190 2.62 -17.54 -4.71
CA ALA A 190 3.97 -18.08 -4.84
C ALA A 190 4.93 -17.43 -3.84
N HIS A 191 5.97 -18.15 -3.47
CA HIS A 191 6.94 -17.70 -2.45
C HIS A 191 8.32 -18.36 -2.66
N SER A 192 9.29 -18.04 -1.83
CA SER A 192 10.68 -18.54 -1.94
C SER A 192 10.85 -20.05 -1.95
N LEU A 193 9.86 -20.83 -1.54
CA LEU A 193 9.87 -22.30 -1.56
C LEU A 193 9.03 -22.88 -2.71
N THR A 194 8.44 -22.03 -3.55
CA THR A 194 7.68 -22.45 -4.74
C THR A 194 8.66 -23.05 -5.76
N LYS A 195 8.33 -24.24 -6.24
CA LYS A 195 9.09 -24.90 -7.30
C LYS A 195 8.64 -24.38 -8.65
N ASP A 196 9.58 -24.30 -9.59
CA ASP A 196 9.32 -23.91 -10.97
C ASP A 196 8.49 -22.62 -11.09
N LEU A 197 9.00 -21.55 -10.45
CA LEU A 197 8.31 -20.27 -10.36
C LEU A 197 8.01 -19.67 -11.74
N GLU A 198 8.92 -19.81 -12.70
CA GLU A 198 8.75 -19.29 -14.05
C GLU A 198 7.54 -19.89 -14.73
N SER A 199 7.46 -21.21 -14.82
CA SER A 199 6.33 -21.93 -15.44
C SER A 199 5.01 -21.64 -14.73
N LEU A 200 5.03 -21.46 -13.41
CA LEU A 200 3.84 -21.07 -12.65
C LEU A 200 3.40 -19.66 -13.07
N CYS A 201 4.30 -18.68 -13.04
CA CYS A 201 3.99 -17.28 -13.35
C CYS A 201 3.50 -17.09 -14.79
N GLN A 202 3.98 -17.89 -15.74
CA GLN A 202 3.51 -17.87 -17.14
C GLN A 202 2.04 -18.26 -17.32
N GLN A 203 1.35 -18.73 -16.28
CA GLN A 203 -0.09 -19.03 -16.33
C GLN A 203 -0.94 -17.82 -15.94
N ALA A 204 -0.33 -16.74 -15.41
CA ALA A 204 -1.04 -15.61 -14.85
C ALA A 204 -1.59 -14.65 -15.91
N ASP A 205 -2.89 -14.34 -15.84
CA ASP A 205 -3.46 -13.17 -16.52
C ASP A 205 -3.09 -11.87 -15.78
N ILE A 206 -2.98 -11.98 -14.46
CA ILE A 206 -2.53 -10.92 -13.53
C ILE A 206 -1.33 -11.44 -12.75
N LEU A 207 -0.18 -10.79 -12.88
CA LEU A 207 1.02 -11.10 -12.11
C LEU A 207 1.35 -9.95 -11.17
N VAL A 208 1.33 -10.21 -9.85
CA VAL A 208 1.69 -9.23 -8.81
C VAL A 208 3.04 -9.63 -8.20
N ALA A 209 4.06 -8.81 -8.38
CA ALA A 209 5.39 -9.00 -7.81
C ALA A 209 5.53 -8.22 -6.50
N ALA A 210 5.73 -8.92 -5.38
CA ALA A 210 5.83 -8.34 -4.03
C ALA A 210 6.85 -9.11 -3.16
N VAL A 211 8.08 -9.25 -3.67
CA VAL A 211 9.14 -10.07 -3.06
C VAL A 211 10.23 -9.26 -2.37
N GLY A 212 10.34 -7.95 -2.66
CA GLY A 212 11.39 -7.08 -2.13
C GLY A 212 12.79 -7.45 -2.64
N ARG A 213 12.88 -7.98 -3.87
CA ARG A 213 14.13 -8.36 -4.53
C ARG A 213 14.20 -7.69 -5.89
N PRO A 214 15.21 -6.82 -6.13
CA PRO A 214 15.29 -6.03 -7.34
C PRO A 214 15.36 -6.93 -8.59
N GLU A 215 14.50 -6.64 -9.56
CA GLU A 215 14.51 -7.20 -10.92
C GLU A 215 14.48 -8.75 -10.98
N MET A 216 13.90 -9.38 -9.92
CA MET A 216 13.81 -10.84 -9.84
C MET A 216 12.85 -11.44 -10.87
N ILE A 217 11.77 -10.73 -11.20
CA ILE A 217 10.77 -11.15 -12.18
C ILE A 217 11.17 -10.62 -13.55
N THR A 218 11.46 -11.52 -14.48
CA THR A 218 11.89 -11.22 -15.84
C THR A 218 10.81 -11.56 -16.87
N ASP A 219 11.08 -11.39 -18.16
CA ASP A 219 10.23 -11.83 -19.26
C ASP A 219 9.90 -13.33 -19.21
N ALA A 220 10.83 -14.17 -18.69
CA ALA A 220 10.62 -15.59 -18.50
C ALA A 220 9.47 -15.93 -17.52
N HIS A 221 9.11 -15.00 -16.67
CA HIS A 221 8.00 -15.15 -15.70
C HIS A 221 6.66 -14.63 -16.24
N VAL A 222 6.65 -13.88 -17.34
CA VAL A 222 5.46 -13.13 -17.78
C VAL A 222 4.76 -13.86 -18.92
N LYS A 223 3.49 -14.22 -18.70
CA LYS A 223 2.60 -14.69 -19.77
C LYS A 223 2.41 -13.57 -20.80
N LYS A 224 2.49 -13.91 -22.06
CA LYS A 224 2.25 -12.94 -23.14
C LYS A 224 0.88 -12.28 -23.00
N GLY A 225 0.87 -10.96 -22.91
CA GLY A 225 -0.35 -10.16 -22.75
C GLY A 225 -0.84 -9.99 -21.31
N ALA A 226 -0.15 -10.57 -20.32
CA ALA A 226 -0.53 -10.42 -18.90
C ALA A 226 -0.44 -8.97 -18.42
N THR A 227 -1.23 -8.65 -17.40
CA THR A 227 -1.11 -7.41 -16.63
C THR A 227 -0.16 -7.62 -15.46
N VAL A 228 0.90 -6.81 -15.38
CA VAL A 228 1.95 -6.93 -14.37
C VAL A 228 1.89 -5.75 -13.40
N ILE A 229 1.74 -6.05 -12.12
CA ILE A 229 1.79 -5.07 -11.03
C ILE A 229 3.07 -5.28 -10.23
N ASP A 230 3.98 -4.34 -10.31
CA ASP A 230 5.22 -4.33 -9.54
C ASP A 230 5.06 -3.49 -8.27
N VAL A 231 5.05 -4.17 -7.13
CA VAL A 231 4.93 -3.55 -5.80
C VAL A 231 6.31 -3.21 -5.22
N GLY A 232 7.37 -3.77 -5.80
CA GLY A 232 8.72 -3.61 -5.31
C GLY A 232 9.19 -2.15 -5.32
N ILE A 233 9.86 -1.73 -4.25
CA ILE A 233 10.60 -0.47 -4.19
C ILE A 233 11.97 -0.77 -3.60
N ASN A 234 12.93 -0.99 -4.47
CA ASN A 234 14.29 -1.35 -4.11
C ASN A 234 15.24 -0.18 -4.42
N ARG A 235 16.13 0.13 -3.48
CA ARG A 235 17.19 1.11 -3.67
C ARG A 235 18.45 0.38 -4.09
N VAL A 236 18.86 0.55 -5.35
CA VAL A 236 20.05 -0.10 -5.90
C VAL A 236 21.12 0.95 -6.24
N PRO A 237 22.42 0.61 -6.16
CA PRO A 237 23.50 1.51 -6.58
C PRO A 237 23.30 1.95 -8.04
N ALA A 238 23.62 3.21 -8.33
CA ALA A 238 23.52 3.81 -9.66
C ALA A 238 24.81 4.58 -10.00
N PRO A 239 25.94 3.87 -10.22
CA PRO A 239 27.24 4.50 -10.45
C PRO A 239 27.25 5.41 -11.68
N GLU A 240 26.36 5.16 -12.65
CA GLU A 240 26.15 6.01 -13.82
C GLU A 240 25.65 7.42 -13.48
N ARG A 241 25.12 7.62 -12.27
CA ARG A 241 24.64 8.92 -11.76
C ARG A 241 25.67 9.60 -10.85
N GLY A 242 26.83 8.97 -10.63
CA GLY A 242 27.92 9.41 -9.76
C GLY A 242 28.12 8.52 -8.55
N ASP A 243 29.29 8.65 -7.92
CA ASP A 243 29.68 7.82 -6.77
C ASP A 243 28.69 7.96 -5.61
N GLY A 244 28.31 6.83 -5.01
CA GLY A 244 27.36 6.76 -3.89
C GLY A 244 25.92 7.11 -4.25
N LYS A 245 25.60 7.29 -5.55
CA LYS A 245 24.22 7.52 -6.01
C LYS A 245 23.45 6.22 -6.11
N PHE A 246 22.13 6.36 -5.98
CA PHE A 246 21.18 5.24 -6.02
C PHE A 246 20.04 5.54 -6.98
N ARG A 247 19.45 4.49 -7.54
CA ARG A 247 18.16 4.53 -8.23
C ARG A 247 17.13 3.64 -7.53
N LEU A 248 15.87 3.95 -7.74
CA LEU A 248 14.77 3.06 -7.37
C LEU A 248 14.48 2.12 -8.53
N THR A 249 14.28 0.84 -8.21
CA THR A 249 13.81 -0.17 -9.14
C THR A 249 12.78 -1.07 -8.46
N GLY A 250 11.96 -1.75 -9.24
CA GLY A 250 10.98 -2.69 -8.75
C GLY A 250 11.53 -4.09 -8.50
N ASP A 251 10.61 -5.01 -8.26
CA ASP A 251 10.86 -6.45 -8.21
C ASP A 251 10.86 -7.07 -9.62
N VAL A 252 10.38 -6.31 -10.62
CA VAL A 252 10.30 -6.73 -12.03
C VAL A 252 11.41 -6.05 -12.83
N ASP A 253 12.11 -6.81 -13.66
CA ASP A 253 12.92 -6.27 -14.76
C ASP A 253 11.94 -5.65 -15.78
N PHE A 254 11.75 -4.34 -15.65
CA PHE A 254 10.75 -3.61 -16.41
C PHE A 254 10.93 -3.73 -17.91
N ASP A 255 12.18 -3.56 -18.40
CA ASP A 255 12.47 -3.54 -19.82
C ASP A 255 12.30 -4.93 -20.47
N ALA A 256 12.64 -5.99 -19.73
CA ALA A 256 12.42 -7.35 -20.16
C ALA A 256 10.93 -7.72 -20.14
N ALA A 257 10.26 -7.50 -19.01
CA ALA A 257 8.86 -7.86 -18.79
C ALA A 257 7.90 -7.10 -19.72
N ALA A 258 8.17 -5.83 -20.02
CA ALA A 258 7.33 -5.01 -20.90
C ALA A 258 7.25 -5.56 -22.35
N LYS A 259 8.20 -6.38 -22.78
CA LYS A 259 8.16 -7.05 -24.10
C LYS A 259 7.11 -8.15 -24.19
N GLN A 260 6.71 -8.70 -23.04
CA GLN A 260 5.74 -9.80 -22.95
C GLN A 260 4.38 -9.32 -22.41
N ALA A 261 4.39 -8.39 -21.45
CA ALA A 261 3.21 -7.88 -20.80
C ALA A 261 2.25 -7.15 -21.76
N GLY A 262 0.96 -7.20 -21.51
CA GLY A 262 -0.04 -6.34 -22.14
C GLY A 262 -0.10 -4.97 -21.46
N ALA A 263 0.07 -4.95 -20.12
CA ALA A 263 0.16 -3.74 -19.34
C ALA A 263 1.10 -3.95 -18.13
N ILE A 264 1.76 -2.90 -17.65
CA ILE A 264 2.75 -2.99 -16.58
C ILE A 264 2.84 -1.67 -15.80
N THR A 265 3.01 -1.75 -14.48
CA THR A 265 3.32 -0.59 -13.64
C THR A 265 4.82 -0.27 -13.67
N PRO A 266 5.23 1.01 -13.80
CA PRO A 266 6.64 1.40 -13.68
C PRO A 266 7.05 1.56 -12.21
N VAL A 267 8.35 1.48 -11.94
CA VAL A 267 8.93 1.87 -10.65
C VAL A 267 10.10 2.85 -10.91
N PRO A 268 10.01 4.09 -10.40
CA PRO A 268 8.90 4.69 -9.64
C PRO A 268 7.70 5.11 -10.52
N GLY A 269 6.57 5.44 -9.88
CA GLY A 269 5.40 6.02 -10.54
C GLY A 269 4.20 5.08 -10.71
N GLY A 270 4.38 3.79 -10.40
CA GLY A 270 3.30 2.80 -10.36
C GLY A 270 2.59 2.74 -9.00
N VAL A 271 2.83 1.67 -8.24
CA VAL A 271 2.11 1.37 -6.99
C VAL A 271 2.42 2.35 -5.85
N GLY A 272 3.67 2.84 -5.72
CA GLY A 272 4.08 3.69 -4.59
C GLY A 272 3.18 4.91 -4.33
N PRO A 273 2.84 5.74 -5.32
CA PRO A 273 1.91 6.86 -5.15
C PRO A 273 0.53 6.46 -4.66
N MET A 274 0.04 5.28 -5.08
CA MET A 274 -1.27 4.75 -4.68
C MET A 274 -1.35 4.44 -3.20
N THR A 275 -0.25 4.00 -2.58
CA THR A 275 -0.20 3.70 -1.14
C THR A 275 -0.58 4.92 -0.31
N ILE A 276 -0.08 6.12 -0.66
CA ILE A 276 -0.41 7.35 0.06
C ILE A 276 -1.87 7.75 -0.20
N ALA A 277 -2.34 7.68 -1.45
CA ALA A 277 -3.73 8.01 -1.79
C ALA A 277 -4.72 7.10 -1.04
N CYS A 278 -4.44 5.80 -0.95
CA CYS A 278 -5.25 4.83 -0.21
C CYS A 278 -5.21 5.06 1.31
N LEU A 279 -4.07 5.52 1.85
CA LEU A 279 -3.95 5.91 3.25
C LEU A 279 -4.89 7.07 3.59
N LEU A 280 -4.92 8.11 2.75
CA LEU A 280 -5.83 9.25 2.93
C LEU A 280 -7.29 8.81 2.83
N ARG A 281 -7.61 7.95 1.85
CA ARG A 281 -8.93 7.34 1.73
C ARG A 281 -9.31 6.56 3.00
N ASN A 282 -8.44 5.70 3.50
CA ASN A 282 -8.71 4.92 4.72
C ASN A 282 -8.91 5.84 5.95
N THR A 283 -8.13 6.92 6.06
CA THR A 283 -8.30 7.91 7.14
C THR A 283 -9.68 8.56 7.07
N LEU A 284 -10.14 8.96 5.89
CA LEU A 284 -11.48 9.51 5.70
C LEU A 284 -12.57 8.48 5.98
N VAL A 285 -12.40 7.24 5.54
CA VAL A 285 -13.34 6.13 5.83
C VAL A 285 -13.42 5.87 7.35
N ALA A 286 -12.28 5.83 8.04
CA ALA A 286 -12.23 5.67 9.48
C ALA A 286 -12.96 6.81 10.20
N ALA A 287 -12.67 8.06 9.83
CA ALA A 287 -13.37 9.23 10.35
C ALA A 287 -14.88 9.16 10.12
N SER A 288 -15.30 8.85 8.88
CA SER A 288 -16.70 8.78 8.51
C SER A 288 -17.46 7.72 9.30
N ARG A 289 -16.89 6.54 9.51
CA ARG A 289 -17.47 5.47 10.33
C ARG A 289 -17.58 5.88 11.79
N ARG A 290 -16.55 6.49 12.36
CA ARG A 290 -16.51 6.93 13.76
C ARG A 290 -17.48 8.06 14.06
N HIS A 291 -17.71 8.96 13.12
CA HIS A 291 -18.62 10.10 13.26
C HIS A 291 -20.02 9.85 12.67
N GLY A 292 -20.31 8.67 12.13
CA GLY A 292 -21.61 8.33 11.56
C GLY A 292 -21.98 9.16 10.30
N VAL A 293 -20.98 9.64 9.56
CA VAL A 293 -21.18 10.43 8.34
C VAL A 293 -21.09 9.54 7.09
N THR A 294 -22.04 9.69 6.20
CA THR A 294 -21.98 9.02 4.88
C THR A 294 -21.17 9.88 3.91
N ILE A 295 -20.15 9.28 3.31
CA ILE A 295 -19.35 9.87 2.24
C ILE A 295 -19.64 9.17 0.91
N GLY A 296 -19.30 9.83 -0.21
CA GLY A 296 -19.42 9.26 -1.54
C GLY A 296 -18.51 8.02 -1.71
N LYS A 297 -18.80 7.27 -2.76
CA LYS A 297 -18.00 6.08 -3.10
C LYS A 297 -16.67 6.53 -3.74
N ILE A 298 -15.57 6.36 -3.03
CA ILE A 298 -14.20 6.71 -3.44
C ILE A 298 -13.29 5.47 -3.48
#